data_f99df1fed6313d7c909b082756f37726
#
_entry.id   f99df1fed6313d7c909b082756f37726
#
_cell.length_a   1.000
_cell.length_b   1.000
_cell.length_c   1.000
_cell.angle_alpha   90.00
_cell.angle_beta   90.00
_cell.angle_gamma   90.00
#
_symmetry.space_group_name_H-M   'P 1'
#
loop_
_entity.id
_entity.type
_entity.pdbx_description
1 polymer ?
#
loop_
_entity_poly.entity_id
_entity_poly.type
_entity_poly.pdbx_seq_one_letter_code
_entity_poly.pdbx_strand_id
1 'polypeptide(L)'
;MKYSASSVWENKDEYDVVVVGAGHAGCEAALATARLGFKTVIFTVSVDSIALMPCNPNIGGSSKGHLVRELDALGGEMGKVIDKTFIQSKMLNSSKGPAVHSLRAQADKANYSKTMRQVLQNQENLDIRQMEVTEILAEDGKITGVQTYSGAIYRCKAVVLCTGTYLKARCIYGEISTHTGPNGLQSANYLTDSLKALGIKMYRFKTGTP
;
A
#
# COMPACT_ATOMS: atom_id res chain seq x y z
N MET A 1 -15.62 4.91 -20.15
CA MET A 1 -16.04 3.84 -21.07
C MET A 1 -16.74 2.79 -20.24
N LYS A 2 -18.02 2.52 -20.45
CA LYS A 2 -18.70 1.38 -19.80
C LYS A 2 -18.47 0.17 -20.72
N TYR A 3 -17.83 -0.85 -20.21
CA TYR A 3 -17.70 -2.12 -20.91
C TYR A 3 -19.07 -2.76 -21.05
N SER A 4 -19.35 -3.38 -22.20
CA SER A 4 -20.60 -4.15 -22.35
C SER A 4 -20.53 -5.40 -21.48
N ALA A 5 -21.66 -5.82 -20.94
CA ALA A 5 -21.76 -6.98 -20.04
C ALA A 5 -21.16 -8.30 -20.63
N SER A 6 -20.98 -8.36 -21.96
CA SER A 6 -20.40 -9.51 -22.65
C SER A 6 -18.87 -9.60 -22.61
N SER A 7 -18.16 -8.58 -22.08
CA SER A 7 -16.70 -8.51 -22.03
C SER A 7 -16.12 -8.50 -20.59
N VAL A 8 -16.96 -8.74 -19.59
CA VAL A 8 -16.50 -8.80 -18.19
C VAL A 8 -15.84 -10.15 -17.96
N TRP A 9 -14.53 -10.12 -17.70
CA TRP A 9 -13.81 -11.31 -17.27
C TRP A 9 -13.89 -11.42 -15.75
N GLU A 10 -14.43 -12.52 -15.26
CA GLU A 10 -14.49 -12.83 -13.85
C GLU A 10 -13.39 -13.82 -13.50
N ASN A 11 -12.56 -13.47 -12.52
CA ASN A 11 -11.57 -14.41 -12.00
C ASN A 11 -12.31 -15.56 -11.30
N LYS A 12 -11.92 -16.79 -11.61
CA LYS A 12 -12.52 -17.97 -11.00
C LYS A 12 -12.08 -18.19 -9.55
N ASP A 13 -10.99 -17.54 -9.15
CA ASP A 13 -10.52 -17.58 -7.77
C ASP A 13 -11.34 -16.63 -6.91
N GLU A 14 -11.87 -17.15 -5.80
CA GLU A 14 -12.45 -16.34 -4.74
C GLU A 14 -11.38 -16.04 -3.69
N TYR A 15 -11.33 -14.79 -3.25
CA TYR A 15 -10.44 -14.33 -2.19
C TYR A 15 -11.22 -14.00 -0.93
N ASP A 16 -10.60 -14.18 0.22
CA ASP A 16 -11.17 -13.66 1.46
C ASP A 16 -10.92 -12.16 1.56
N VAL A 17 -9.69 -11.74 1.23
CA VAL A 17 -9.27 -10.34 1.37
C VAL A 17 -8.58 -9.83 0.10
N VAL A 18 -9.01 -8.66 -0.34
CA VAL A 18 -8.32 -7.85 -1.36
C VAL A 18 -7.62 -6.68 -0.68
N VAL A 19 -6.34 -6.50 -0.95
CA VAL A 19 -5.57 -5.34 -0.51
C VAL A 19 -5.26 -4.45 -1.70
N VAL A 20 -5.66 -3.18 -1.64
CA VAL A 20 -5.47 -2.23 -2.74
C VAL A 20 -4.32 -1.27 -2.42
N GLY A 21 -3.21 -1.47 -3.12
CA GLY A 21 -1.97 -0.72 -2.95
C GLY A 21 -0.90 -1.50 -2.20
N ALA A 22 0.30 -1.61 -2.78
CA ALA A 22 1.44 -2.33 -2.23
C ALA A 22 2.54 -1.38 -1.69
N GLY A 23 2.13 -0.28 -1.07
CA GLY A 23 3.00 0.51 -0.21
C GLY A 23 3.24 -0.19 1.13
N HIS A 24 3.90 0.47 2.08
CA HIS A 24 4.23 -0.14 3.39
C HIS A 24 2.99 -0.70 4.10
N ALA A 25 1.91 0.07 4.18
CA ALA A 25 0.66 -0.37 4.82
C ALA A 25 0.04 -1.58 4.12
N GLY A 26 0.05 -1.59 2.78
CA GLY A 26 -0.50 -2.69 2.00
C GLY A 26 0.32 -3.98 2.14
N CYS A 27 1.65 -3.88 2.17
CA CYS A 27 2.51 -5.04 2.42
C CYS A 27 2.21 -5.67 3.78
N GLU A 28 2.11 -4.87 4.83
CA GLU A 28 1.79 -5.35 6.17
C GLU A 28 0.39 -5.96 6.26
N ALA A 29 -0.62 -5.31 5.67
CA ALA A 29 -1.98 -5.83 5.65
C ALA A 29 -2.09 -7.16 4.90
N ALA A 30 -1.43 -7.28 3.74
CA ALA A 30 -1.44 -8.50 2.95
C ALA A 30 -0.72 -9.66 3.65
N LEU A 31 0.44 -9.38 4.26
CA LEU A 31 1.17 -10.39 5.03
C LEU A 31 0.38 -10.83 6.27
N ALA A 32 -0.24 -9.89 6.98
CA ALA A 32 -1.04 -10.21 8.16
C ALA A 32 -2.22 -11.12 7.82
N THR A 33 -3.00 -10.79 6.79
CA THR A 33 -4.16 -11.57 6.38
C THR A 33 -3.78 -12.95 5.84
N ALA A 34 -2.73 -13.02 5.02
CA ALA A 34 -2.24 -14.30 4.49
C ALA A 34 -1.69 -15.23 5.59
N ARG A 35 -0.97 -14.68 6.58
CA ARG A 35 -0.45 -15.42 7.74
C ARG A 35 -1.55 -15.92 8.68
N LEU A 36 -2.68 -15.25 8.71
CA LEU A 36 -3.89 -15.73 9.41
C LEU A 36 -4.64 -16.83 8.64
N GLY A 37 -4.14 -17.22 7.47
CA GLY A 37 -4.73 -18.30 6.66
C GLY A 37 -5.80 -17.82 5.67
N PHE A 38 -6.02 -16.52 5.51
CA PHE A 38 -6.97 -16.00 4.54
C PHE A 38 -6.35 -15.97 3.14
N LYS A 39 -7.10 -16.44 2.13
CA LYS A 39 -6.70 -16.31 0.74
C LYS A 39 -6.75 -14.84 0.34
N THR A 40 -5.58 -14.25 0.17
CA THR A 40 -5.38 -12.81 0.00
C THR A 40 -4.82 -12.47 -1.38
N VAL A 41 -5.25 -11.38 -1.96
CA VAL A 41 -4.61 -10.79 -3.15
C VAL A 41 -4.28 -9.32 -2.90
N ILE A 42 -3.07 -8.92 -3.27
CA ILE A 42 -2.63 -7.52 -3.22
C ILE A 42 -2.50 -6.96 -4.64
N PHE A 43 -3.12 -5.82 -4.87
CA PHE A 43 -3.05 -5.08 -6.13
C PHE A 43 -2.08 -3.91 -6.05
N THR A 44 -1.28 -3.75 -7.10
CA THR A 44 -0.38 -2.60 -7.26
C THR A 44 -0.36 -2.13 -8.70
N VAL A 45 -0.13 -0.86 -8.92
CA VAL A 45 0.06 -0.30 -10.28
C VAL A 45 1.41 -0.69 -10.88
N SER A 46 2.40 -1.04 -10.04
CA SER A 46 3.71 -1.53 -10.46
C SER A 46 4.31 -2.43 -9.39
N VAL A 47 4.71 -3.64 -9.76
CA VAL A 47 5.40 -4.57 -8.85
C VAL A 47 6.79 -4.06 -8.45
N ASP A 48 7.41 -3.23 -9.27
CA ASP A 48 8.72 -2.63 -8.97
C ASP A 48 8.62 -1.50 -7.96
N SER A 49 7.40 -0.99 -7.69
CA SER A 49 7.14 0.03 -6.67
C SER A 49 6.64 -0.54 -5.34
N ILE A 50 6.67 -1.85 -5.15
CA ILE A 50 6.31 -2.46 -3.87
C ILE A 50 7.21 -1.93 -2.76
N ALA A 51 6.60 -1.47 -1.65
CA ALA A 51 7.29 -0.86 -0.52
C ALA A 51 8.27 0.27 -0.90
N LEU A 52 7.97 1.00 -1.97
CA LEU A 52 8.78 2.11 -2.43
C LEU A 52 8.84 3.21 -1.36
N MET A 53 10.04 3.77 -1.18
CA MET A 53 10.29 4.92 -0.32
C MET A 53 10.48 6.18 -1.20
N PRO A 54 9.40 6.87 -1.61
CA PRO A 54 9.49 7.97 -2.58
C PRO A 54 10.13 9.23 -2.00
N CYS A 55 10.14 9.35 -0.70
CA CYS A 55 10.75 10.46 0.05
C CYS A 55 12.08 10.03 0.67
N ASN A 56 12.33 10.40 1.93
CA ASN A 56 13.52 9.97 2.65
C ASN A 56 13.47 8.46 2.95
N PRO A 57 14.47 7.67 2.57
CA PRO A 57 14.47 6.23 2.76
C PRO A 57 14.83 5.86 4.21
N ASN A 58 13.96 6.21 5.15
CA ASN A 58 14.16 5.96 6.57
C ASN A 58 12.97 5.21 7.17
N ILE A 59 13.27 4.27 8.04
CA ILE A 59 12.30 3.61 8.92
C ILE A 59 12.56 4.08 10.35
N GLY A 60 11.49 4.38 11.08
CA GLY A 60 11.57 4.87 12.44
C GLY A 60 11.77 6.39 12.54
N GLY A 61 12.47 6.83 13.59
CA GLY A 61 12.62 8.25 13.95
C GLY A 61 11.60 8.69 14.99
N SER A 62 11.64 9.99 15.35
CA SER A 62 10.78 10.55 16.38
C SER A 62 9.30 10.28 16.08
N SER A 63 8.56 9.78 17.06
CA SER A 63 7.14 9.38 16.99
C SER A 63 6.82 8.23 16.01
N LYS A 64 7.75 7.83 15.15
CA LYS A 64 7.57 6.75 14.18
C LYS A 64 8.20 5.44 14.64
N GLY A 65 9.36 5.50 15.30
CA GLY A 65 10.07 4.32 15.79
C GLY A 65 9.25 3.50 16.78
N HIS A 66 8.42 4.14 17.59
CA HIS A 66 7.50 3.47 18.51
C HIS A 66 6.47 2.63 17.76
N LEU A 67 5.84 3.21 16.73
CA LEU A 67 4.86 2.50 15.88
C LEU A 67 5.48 1.31 15.16
N VAL A 68 6.72 1.44 14.68
CA VAL A 68 7.42 0.32 14.04
C VAL A 68 7.64 -0.82 15.03
N ARG A 69 7.99 -0.53 16.28
CA ARG A 69 8.16 -1.54 17.33
C ARG A 69 6.85 -2.21 17.72
N GLU A 70 5.75 -1.45 17.79
CA GLU A 70 4.42 -2.00 18.03
C GLU A 70 4.00 -2.93 16.90
N LEU A 71 4.24 -2.51 15.66
CA LEU A 71 3.98 -3.33 14.47
C LEU A 71 4.82 -4.63 14.49
N ASP A 72 6.12 -4.53 14.81
CA ASP A 72 7.01 -5.67 14.92
C ASP A 72 6.56 -6.66 16.00
N ALA A 73 6.14 -6.14 17.17
CA ALA A 73 5.59 -6.96 18.26
C ALA A 73 4.33 -7.74 17.85
N LEU A 74 3.56 -7.23 16.88
CA LEU A 74 2.40 -7.90 16.31
C LEU A 74 2.77 -8.86 15.15
N GLY A 75 4.06 -9.06 14.87
CA GLY A 75 4.54 -9.94 13.81
C GLY A 75 4.72 -9.26 12.45
N GLY A 76 4.73 -7.93 12.40
CA GLY A 76 4.98 -7.15 11.19
C GLY A 76 6.32 -7.43 10.53
N GLU A 77 6.46 -7.03 9.29
CA GLU A 77 7.63 -7.34 8.46
C GLU A 77 8.60 -6.16 8.29
N MET A 78 8.11 -4.93 8.46
CA MET A 78 8.89 -3.71 8.25
C MET A 78 10.18 -3.68 9.06
N GLY A 79 10.12 -4.05 10.35
CA GLY A 79 11.27 -4.13 11.23
C GLY A 79 12.31 -5.15 10.75
N LYS A 80 11.86 -6.33 10.34
CA LYS A 80 12.71 -7.41 9.85
C LYS A 80 13.40 -7.08 8.52
N VAL A 81 12.68 -6.40 7.63
CA VAL A 81 13.23 -5.99 6.32
C VAL A 81 14.23 -4.86 6.49
N ILE A 82 13.95 -3.86 7.34
CA ILE A 82 14.93 -2.79 7.56
C ILE A 82 16.19 -3.30 8.24
N ASP A 83 16.12 -4.26 9.15
CA ASP A 83 17.29 -4.87 9.78
C ASP A 83 18.23 -5.59 8.79
N LYS A 84 17.69 -6.03 7.66
CA LYS A 84 18.46 -6.64 6.56
C LYS A 84 19.02 -5.64 5.56
N THR A 85 18.47 -4.42 5.52
CA THR A 85 18.69 -3.48 4.40
C THR A 85 19.10 -2.08 4.82
N PHE A 86 19.31 -1.84 6.12
CA PHE A 86 19.79 -0.54 6.58
C PHE A 86 21.26 -0.31 6.20
N ILE A 87 21.57 0.95 5.89
CA ILE A 87 22.96 1.42 5.67
C ILE A 87 23.49 2.22 6.85
N GLN A 88 22.59 2.77 7.67
CA GLN A 88 22.92 3.46 8.91
C GLN A 88 21.78 3.32 9.90
N SER A 89 22.12 3.09 11.17
CA SER A 89 21.18 3.09 12.27
C SER A 89 21.66 4.07 13.34
N LYS A 90 20.77 4.95 13.82
CA LYS A 90 21.09 5.98 14.81
C LYS A 90 19.95 6.18 15.79
N MET A 91 20.32 6.24 17.09
CA MET A 91 19.39 6.70 18.12
C MET A 91 19.25 8.23 18.08
N LEU A 92 18.04 8.72 17.88
CA LEU A 92 17.71 10.13 17.96
C LEU A 92 17.33 10.52 19.39
N ASN A 93 17.51 11.79 19.72
CA ASN A 93 17.16 12.37 21.01
C ASN A 93 17.89 11.73 22.22
N SER A 94 19.08 11.17 22.02
CA SER A 94 19.86 10.51 23.09
C SER A 94 20.26 11.44 24.24
N SER A 95 20.30 12.75 23.98
CA SER A 95 20.51 13.80 25.02
C SER A 95 19.26 14.15 25.82
N LYS A 96 18.10 13.57 25.51
CA LYS A 96 16.82 13.82 26.15
C LYS A 96 16.39 12.60 26.97
N GLY A 97 15.28 12.69 27.68
CA GLY A 97 14.79 11.56 28.47
C GLY A 97 14.46 10.31 27.63
N PRO A 98 14.52 9.11 28.23
CA PRO A 98 14.34 7.84 27.51
C PRO A 98 13.02 7.73 26.75
N ALA A 99 11.96 8.40 27.20
CA ALA A 99 10.63 8.39 26.56
C ALA A 99 10.64 8.92 25.12
N VAL A 100 11.62 9.74 24.75
CA VAL A 100 11.73 10.31 23.40
C VAL A 100 12.90 9.72 22.58
N HIS A 101 13.61 8.73 23.14
CA HIS A 101 14.63 7.99 22.39
C HIS A 101 13.96 7.27 21.22
N SER A 102 14.43 7.53 20.01
CA SER A 102 13.82 6.98 18.79
C SER A 102 14.89 6.46 17.85
N LEU A 103 14.86 5.17 17.60
CA LEU A 103 15.73 4.57 16.60
C LEU A 103 15.25 5.00 15.20
N ARG A 104 16.21 5.43 14.37
CA ARG A 104 16.01 5.71 12.96
C ARG A 104 17.04 4.93 12.15
N ALA A 105 16.58 4.10 11.24
CA ALA A 105 17.39 3.38 10.29
C ALA A 105 17.22 3.97 8.90
N GLN A 106 18.32 4.30 8.25
CA GLN A 106 18.35 4.68 6.85
C GLN A 106 18.49 3.44 5.99
N ALA A 107 17.58 3.24 5.06
CA ALA A 107 17.52 2.08 4.19
C ALA A 107 18.35 2.25 2.91
N ASP A 108 18.94 1.15 2.44
CA ASP A 108 19.16 0.97 1.01
C ASP A 108 17.80 0.82 0.34
N LYS A 109 17.37 1.89 -0.32
CA LYS A 109 16.02 2.02 -0.89
C LYS A 109 15.69 0.90 -1.89
N ALA A 110 16.63 0.55 -2.75
CA ALA A 110 16.44 -0.46 -3.77
C ALA A 110 16.39 -1.87 -3.15
N ASN A 111 17.30 -2.14 -2.23
CA ASN A 111 17.37 -3.43 -1.54
C ASN A 111 16.17 -3.65 -0.60
N TYR A 112 15.68 -2.61 0.08
CA TYR A 112 14.47 -2.69 0.91
C TYR A 112 13.24 -3.11 0.08
N SER A 113 12.98 -2.43 -1.04
CA SER A 113 11.87 -2.75 -1.94
C SER A 113 12.00 -4.18 -2.51
N LYS A 114 13.20 -4.54 -2.97
CA LYS A 114 13.49 -5.89 -3.46
C LYS A 114 13.24 -6.97 -2.40
N THR A 115 13.73 -6.76 -1.18
CA THR A 115 13.57 -7.71 -0.08
C THR A 115 12.12 -7.86 0.34
N MET A 116 11.37 -6.75 0.48
CA MET A 116 9.94 -6.80 0.80
C MET A 116 9.15 -7.53 -0.30
N ARG A 117 9.46 -7.27 -1.56
CA ARG A 117 8.83 -7.99 -2.68
C ARG A 117 9.08 -9.49 -2.60
N GLN A 118 10.29 -9.92 -2.28
CA GLN A 118 10.61 -11.35 -2.09
C GLN A 118 9.82 -11.97 -0.94
N VAL A 119 9.66 -11.24 0.17
CA VAL A 119 8.83 -11.71 1.30
C VAL A 119 7.39 -11.93 0.86
N LEU A 120 6.79 -10.98 0.14
CA LEU A 120 5.42 -11.11 -0.37
C LEU A 120 5.28 -12.27 -1.38
N GLN A 121 6.25 -12.43 -2.29
CA GLN A 121 6.23 -13.49 -3.30
C GLN A 121 6.34 -14.91 -2.71
N ASN A 122 7.03 -15.04 -1.58
CA ASN A 122 7.21 -16.32 -0.89
C ASN A 122 6.13 -16.59 0.18
N GLN A 123 5.20 -15.65 0.40
CA GLN A 123 4.15 -15.82 1.39
C GLN A 123 3.04 -16.72 0.83
N GLU A 124 2.76 -17.82 1.53
CA GLU A 124 1.61 -18.68 1.25
C GLU A 124 0.30 -17.90 1.39
N ASN A 125 -0.72 -18.29 0.66
CA ASN A 125 -2.04 -17.67 0.62
C ASN A 125 -2.05 -16.21 0.12
N LEU A 126 -0.99 -15.74 -0.53
CA LEU A 126 -0.87 -14.38 -1.04
C LEU A 126 -0.58 -14.34 -2.54
N ASP A 127 -1.48 -13.77 -3.29
CA ASP A 127 -1.28 -13.45 -4.71
C ASP A 127 -0.92 -11.96 -4.89
N ILE A 128 -0.01 -11.68 -5.82
CA ILE A 128 0.33 -10.31 -6.22
C ILE A 128 -0.18 -10.08 -7.64
N ARG A 129 -0.93 -9.00 -7.86
CA ARG A 129 -1.44 -8.61 -9.19
C ARG A 129 -1.05 -7.18 -9.52
N GLN A 130 -0.43 -7.00 -10.69
CA GLN A 130 -0.14 -5.68 -11.21
C GLN A 130 -1.32 -5.17 -12.02
N MET A 131 -2.24 -4.49 -11.36
CA MET A 131 -3.43 -3.88 -11.95
C MET A 131 -3.90 -2.70 -11.10
N GLU A 132 -4.54 -1.71 -11.73
CA GLU A 132 -5.27 -0.66 -11.02
C GLU A 132 -6.67 -1.14 -10.68
N VAL A 133 -7.04 -1.11 -9.40
CA VAL A 133 -8.43 -1.30 -8.95
C VAL A 133 -9.19 0.00 -9.15
N THR A 134 -10.28 -0.06 -9.87
CA THR A 134 -11.08 1.12 -10.26
C THR A 134 -12.41 1.22 -9.54
N GLU A 135 -12.93 0.09 -9.07
CA GLU A 135 -14.24 0.04 -8.44
C GLU A 135 -14.28 -1.01 -7.32
N ILE A 136 -15.03 -0.71 -6.27
CA ILE A 136 -15.41 -1.66 -5.22
C ILE A 136 -16.86 -2.06 -5.46
N LEU A 137 -17.09 -3.36 -5.57
CA LEU A 137 -18.41 -3.92 -5.78
C LEU A 137 -19.05 -4.25 -4.43
N ALA A 138 -20.26 -3.77 -4.22
CA ALA A 138 -21.03 -4.03 -3.00
C ALA A 138 -22.49 -4.24 -3.36
N GLU A 139 -23.12 -5.22 -2.70
CA GLU A 139 -24.55 -5.54 -2.83
C GLU A 139 -25.15 -5.65 -1.41
N ASP A 140 -26.27 -5.03 -1.18
CA ASP A 140 -26.97 -5.05 0.12
C ASP A 140 -26.07 -4.64 1.30
N GLY A 141 -25.18 -3.66 1.09
CA GLY A 141 -24.26 -3.17 2.12
C GLY A 141 -23.07 -4.09 2.42
N LYS A 142 -22.88 -5.14 1.65
CA LYS A 142 -21.76 -6.07 1.79
C LYS A 142 -20.85 -6.00 0.58
N ILE A 143 -19.54 -6.09 0.82
CA ILE A 143 -18.54 -6.20 -0.25
C ILE A 143 -18.71 -7.53 -0.97
N THR A 144 -18.73 -7.50 -2.30
CA THR A 144 -18.78 -8.69 -3.16
C THR A 144 -17.54 -8.86 -4.03
N GLY A 145 -16.74 -7.80 -4.18
CA GLY A 145 -15.50 -7.86 -4.96
C GLY A 145 -14.93 -6.51 -5.33
N VAL A 146 -13.98 -6.54 -6.23
CA VAL A 146 -13.38 -5.36 -6.86
C VAL A 146 -13.33 -5.52 -8.37
N GLN A 147 -13.38 -4.40 -9.10
CA GLN A 147 -13.14 -4.36 -10.54
C GLN A 147 -11.83 -3.62 -10.82
N THR A 148 -11.06 -4.13 -11.78
CA THR A 148 -9.82 -3.53 -12.24
C THR A 148 -10.04 -2.68 -13.48
N TYR A 149 -9.03 -1.89 -13.85
CA TYR A 149 -9.04 -1.04 -15.05
C TYR A 149 -9.28 -1.82 -16.35
N SER A 150 -8.83 -3.08 -16.43
CA SER A 150 -9.10 -3.96 -17.57
C SER A 150 -10.53 -4.51 -17.62
N GLY A 151 -11.37 -4.21 -16.63
CA GLY A 151 -12.73 -4.75 -16.48
C GLY A 151 -12.79 -6.11 -15.77
N ALA A 152 -11.65 -6.68 -15.36
CA ALA A 152 -11.64 -7.94 -14.63
C ALA A 152 -12.23 -7.79 -13.23
N ILE A 153 -13.08 -8.73 -12.82
CA ILE A 153 -13.71 -8.79 -11.49
C ILE A 153 -13.01 -9.85 -10.65
N TYR A 154 -12.70 -9.48 -9.42
CA TYR A 154 -12.17 -10.36 -8.38
C TYR A 154 -13.13 -10.39 -7.20
N ARG A 155 -13.73 -11.56 -6.93
CA ARG A 155 -14.65 -11.75 -5.81
C ARG A 155 -13.90 -11.77 -4.51
N CYS A 156 -14.44 -11.12 -3.48
CA CYS A 156 -13.85 -11.12 -2.14
C CYS A 156 -14.88 -10.78 -1.07
N LYS A 157 -14.53 -11.12 0.19
CA LYS A 157 -15.36 -10.83 1.37
C LYS A 157 -15.02 -9.50 2.03
N ALA A 158 -13.76 -9.05 1.87
CA ALA A 158 -13.28 -7.81 2.47
C ALA A 158 -12.25 -7.10 1.57
N VAL A 159 -12.21 -5.77 1.66
CA VAL A 159 -11.25 -4.93 0.96
C VAL A 159 -10.53 -4.03 1.95
N VAL A 160 -9.19 -4.05 1.90
CA VAL A 160 -8.32 -3.16 2.68
C VAL A 160 -7.72 -2.11 1.75
N LEU A 161 -8.04 -0.85 1.99
CA LEU A 161 -7.58 0.27 1.17
C LEU A 161 -6.25 0.81 1.72
N CYS A 162 -5.18 0.64 0.96
CA CYS A 162 -3.83 1.09 1.26
C CYS A 162 -3.25 1.95 0.14
N THR A 163 -4.08 2.84 -0.41
CA THR A 163 -3.82 3.60 -1.64
C THR A 163 -2.80 4.73 -1.49
N GLY A 164 -2.37 5.02 -0.27
CA GLY A 164 -1.35 6.03 0.01
C GLY A 164 -1.72 7.40 -0.58
N THR A 165 -0.80 7.98 -1.33
CA THR A 165 -0.92 9.32 -1.94
C THR A 165 -1.25 9.27 -3.43
N TYR A 166 -1.81 8.16 -3.95
CA TYR A 166 -2.02 7.95 -5.39
C TYR A 166 -3.42 8.28 -5.89
N LEU A 167 -4.44 8.36 -5.00
CA LEU A 167 -5.82 8.64 -5.42
C LEU A 167 -5.95 10.06 -5.99
N LYS A 168 -6.23 10.16 -7.29
CA LYS A 168 -6.28 11.44 -8.04
C LYS A 168 -5.11 12.34 -7.68
N ALA A 169 -3.91 11.75 -7.61
CA ALA A 169 -2.70 12.44 -7.17
C ALA A 169 -2.30 13.55 -8.13
N ARG A 170 -1.71 14.60 -7.58
CA ARG A 170 -1.17 15.72 -8.32
C ARG A 170 0.13 16.17 -7.66
N CYS A 171 1.22 16.16 -8.43
CA CYS A 171 2.51 16.67 -7.99
C CYS A 171 2.68 18.12 -8.49
N ILE A 172 3.16 19.00 -7.62
CA ILE A 172 3.33 20.42 -7.90
C ILE A 172 4.80 20.76 -7.68
N TYR A 173 5.44 21.33 -8.70
CA TYR A 173 6.83 21.77 -8.71
C TYR A 173 6.85 23.25 -9.12
N GLY A 174 6.94 24.17 -8.16
CA GLY A 174 6.75 25.58 -8.42
C GLY A 174 5.35 25.83 -9.00
N GLU A 175 5.28 26.38 -10.21
CA GLU A 175 4.02 26.67 -10.91
C GLU A 175 3.54 25.49 -11.79
N ILE A 176 4.38 24.46 -11.98
CA ILE A 176 4.04 23.29 -12.81
C ILE A 176 3.27 22.28 -11.99
N SER A 177 2.16 21.82 -12.54
CA SER A 177 1.32 20.76 -11.94
C SER A 177 1.16 19.60 -12.90
N THR A 178 1.52 18.41 -12.42
CA THR A 178 1.37 17.15 -13.16
C THR A 178 0.41 16.20 -12.45
N HIS A 179 -0.45 15.52 -13.21
CA HIS A 179 -1.39 14.53 -12.69
C HIS A 179 -0.72 13.16 -12.59
N THR A 180 0.29 13.07 -11.73
CA THR A 180 1.04 11.85 -11.45
C THR A 180 1.11 11.61 -9.94
N GLY A 181 1.35 10.36 -9.56
CA GLY A 181 1.79 10.02 -8.23
C GLY A 181 3.28 10.33 -8.01
N PRO A 182 3.81 10.07 -6.80
CA PRO A 182 5.22 10.22 -6.50
C PRO A 182 6.11 9.45 -7.48
N ASN A 183 7.32 9.94 -7.74
CA ASN A 183 8.30 9.37 -8.66
C ASN A 183 7.79 9.21 -10.11
N GLY A 184 6.82 10.01 -10.54
CA GLY A 184 6.26 9.94 -11.89
C GLY A 184 5.39 8.70 -12.14
N LEU A 185 5.07 7.92 -11.11
CA LEU A 185 4.17 6.79 -11.23
C LEU A 185 2.75 7.23 -11.56
N GLN A 186 1.98 6.36 -12.19
CA GLN A 186 0.60 6.64 -12.56
C GLN A 186 -0.26 6.96 -11.34
N SER A 187 -1.08 8.01 -11.45
CA SER A 187 -2.12 8.34 -10.48
C SER A 187 -3.30 7.40 -10.63
N ALA A 188 -3.87 6.92 -9.53
CA ALA A 188 -5.12 6.14 -9.53
C ALA A 188 -6.32 7.08 -9.60
N ASN A 189 -6.97 7.14 -10.77
CA ASN A 189 -7.94 8.19 -11.05
C ASN A 189 -9.40 7.78 -10.86
N TYR A 190 -9.71 6.50 -10.82
CA TYR A 190 -11.07 5.97 -10.92
C TYR A 190 -11.66 5.59 -9.55
N LEU A 191 -10.91 4.93 -8.70
CA LEU A 191 -11.39 4.39 -7.43
C LEU A 191 -12.03 5.44 -6.50
N THR A 192 -11.59 6.70 -6.58
CA THR A 192 -12.16 7.79 -5.75
C THR A 192 -13.65 7.96 -5.96
N ASP A 193 -14.13 7.81 -7.18
CA ASP A 193 -15.55 8.02 -7.49
C ASP A 193 -16.38 6.82 -7.00
N SER A 194 -15.86 5.60 -7.10
CA SER A 194 -16.45 4.42 -6.49
C SER A 194 -16.58 4.54 -4.97
N LEU A 195 -15.52 5.00 -4.29
CA LEU A 195 -15.55 5.22 -2.83
C LEU A 195 -16.61 6.26 -2.41
N LYS A 196 -16.75 7.34 -3.18
CA LYS A 196 -17.79 8.33 -2.93
C LYS A 196 -19.19 7.77 -3.13
N ALA A 197 -19.39 6.94 -4.15
CA ALA A 197 -20.67 6.27 -4.39
C ALA A 197 -21.07 5.33 -3.24
N LEU A 198 -20.09 4.76 -2.55
CA LEU A 198 -20.29 3.97 -1.34
C LEU A 198 -20.47 4.82 -0.06
N GLY A 199 -20.55 6.14 -0.18
CA GLY A 199 -20.79 7.06 0.93
C GLY A 199 -19.54 7.46 1.72
N ILE A 200 -18.33 7.08 1.26
CA ILE A 200 -17.09 7.45 1.93
C ILE A 200 -16.76 8.92 1.65
N LYS A 201 -16.66 9.72 2.71
CA LYS A 201 -16.27 11.14 2.60
C LYS A 201 -14.78 11.24 2.26
N MET A 202 -14.49 11.92 1.16
CA MET A 202 -13.12 12.09 0.67
C MET A 202 -12.68 13.55 0.81
N TYR A 203 -11.48 13.74 1.33
CA TYR A 203 -10.84 15.05 1.48
C TYR A 203 -9.49 15.05 0.77
N ARG A 204 -9.10 16.22 0.24
CA ARG A 204 -7.78 16.37 -0.35
C ARG A 204 -6.78 16.87 0.70
N PHE A 205 -5.71 16.13 0.84
CA PHE A 205 -4.58 16.52 1.66
C PHE A 205 -3.41 16.99 0.80
N LYS A 206 -2.61 17.87 1.36
CA LYS A 206 -1.34 18.33 0.80
C LYS A 206 -0.21 17.83 1.70
N THR A 207 0.82 17.27 1.10
CA THR A 207 2.12 17.07 1.74
C THR A 207 3.15 17.91 1.02
N GLY A 208 4.18 18.39 1.71
CA GLY A 208 5.29 19.11 1.12
C GLY A 208 6.58 18.35 1.41
N THR A 209 7.55 18.45 0.49
CA THR A 209 8.92 18.07 0.75
C THR A 209 9.60 19.28 1.37
N PRO A 210 10.29 19.14 2.53
CA PRO A 210 11.04 20.24 3.13
C PRO A 210 12.18 20.70 2.26
#